data_dd7f0cadf96c02e3be7fb1bb652930d3
#
_entry.id   dd7f0cadf96c02e3be7fb1bb652930d3
#
_cell.length_a   1.000
_cell.length_b   1.000
_cell.length_c   1.000
_cell.angle_alpha   90.00
_cell.angle_beta   90.00
_cell.angle_gamma   90.00
#
_symmetry.space_group_name_H-M   'P 1'
#
loop_
_entity.id
_entity.type
_entity.pdbx_description
1 polymer ?
#
loop_
_entity_poly.entity_id
_entity_poly.type
_entity_poly.pdbx_seq_one_letter_code
_entity_poly.pdbx_strand_id
1 'polypeptide(L)'
;MTFPHTRMRRNRQSDWVRRMTRETNISPDDLVWGMIVHDGEEPKIPVGALPGVDRLSVKEAARAAKRAQDLSIPAIAIFPHIDPAKKDDTGSEALNPDGLIPQCIKAMKDAAPDVG
;
A
#
# COMPACT_ATOMS: atom_id res chain seq x y z
N MET A 1 -11.70 -16.24 40.29
CA MET A 1 -12.32 -15.51 39.15
C MET A 1 -11.42 -15.67 37.92
N THR A 2 -11.94 -16.24 36.85
CA THR A 2 -11.15 -16.59 35.67
C THR A 2 -11.74 -15.93 34.41
N PHE A 3 -10.88 -15.56 33.44
CA PHE A 3 -11.29 -15.19 32.10
C PHE A 3 -12.08 -16.36 31.45
N PRO A 4 -13.19 -16.15 30.70
CA PRO A 4 -13.77 -14.86 30.29
C PRO A 4 -14.81 -14.27 31.25
N HIS A 5 -15.19 -14.94 32.35
CA HIS A 5 -16.23 -14.49 33.27
C HIS A 5 -15.88 -13.20 34.00
N THR A 6 -14.59 -12.97 34.25
CA THR A 6 -14.10 -11.73 34.84
C THR A 6 -13.08 -11.07 33.92
N ARG A 7 -13.36 -9.85 33.50
CA ARG A 7 -12.45 -9.01 32.70
C ARG A 7 -12.00 -7.82 33.53
N MET A 8 -10.73 -7.81 33.90
CA MET A 8 -10.12 -6.70 34.62
C MET A 8 -9.98 -5.49 33.70
N ARG A 9 -10.59 -4.35 34.07
CA ARG A 9 -10.59 -3.13 33.24
C ARG A 9 -9.87 -1.96 33.89
N ARG A 10 -9.21 -2.14 35.01
CA ARG A 10 -8.51 -1.06 35.73
C ARG A 10 -7.51 -0.32 34.81
N ASN A 11 -6.77 -1.07 34.03
CA ASN A 11 -5.78 -0.52 33.10
C ASN A 11 -6.37 0.13 31.83
N ARG A 12 -7.71 0.20 31.72
CA ARG A 12 -8.41 0.78 30.58
C ARG A 12 -9.29 1.99 30.94
N GLN A 13 -9.30 2.40 32.21
CA GLN A 13 -10.22 3.43 32.72
C GLN A 13 -9.89 4.85 32.23
N SER A 14 -8.61 5.15 32.02
CA SER A 14 -8.17 6.47 31.56
C SER A 14 -7.14 6.36 30.44
N ASP A 15 -6.97 7.44 29.66
CA ASP A 15 -6.04 7.44 28.53
C ASP A 15 -4.59 7.23 28.97
N TRP A 16 -4.16 7.90 30.01
CA TRP A 16 -2.78 7.79 30.49
C TRP A 16 -2.44 6.37 30.95
N VAL A 17 -3.36 5.67 31.63
CA VAL A 17 -3.16 4.26 32.02
C VAL A 17 -3.06 3.36 30.80
N ARG A 18 -3.95 3.54 29.79
CA ARG A 18 -3.89 2.79 28.53
C ARG A 18 -2.56 3.00 27.81
N ARG A 19 -2.05 4.24 27.81
CA ARG A 19 -0.73 4.56 27.22
C ARG A 19 0.41 3.86 27.92
N MET A 20 0.39 3.83 29.27
CA MET A 20 1.44 3.17 30.08
C MET A 20 1.44 1.66 29.94
N THR A 21 0.27 1.06 29.73
CA THR A 21 0.12 -0.41 29.67
C THR A 21 0.02 -0.96 28.25
N ARG A 22 0.20 -0.09 27.22
CA ARG A 22 0.15 -0.49 25.82
C ARG A 22 1.36 -1.35 25.48
N GLU A 23 1.11 -2.57 25.01
CA GLU A 23 2.14 -3.51 24.57
C GLU A 23 2.46 -3.33 23.07
N THR A 24 1.48 -2.88 22.27
CA THR A 24 1.64 -2.70 20.84
C THR A 24 1.57 -1.22 20.47
N ASN A 25 2.57 -0.74 19.77
CA ASN A 25 2.59 0.58 19.13
C ASN A 25 2.57 0.36 17.61
N ILE A 26 1.87 1.26 16.89
CA ILE A 26 1.87 1.28 15.43
C ILE A 26 2.61 2.55 15.02
N SER A 27 3.58 2.39 14.16
CA SER A 27 4.35 3.47 13.53
C SER A 27 4.24 3.37 12.00
N PRO A 28 4.67 4.36 11.23
CA PRO A 28 4.79 4.22 9.78
C PRO A 28 5.62 3.00 9.34
N ASP A 29 6.61 2.60 10.13
CA ASP A 29 7.49 1.46 9.83
C ASP A 29 6.77 0.11 9.82
N ASP A 30 5.57 0.05 10.37
CA ASP A 30 4.70 -1.14 10.37
C ASP A 30 3.81 -1.22 9.12
N LEU A 31 3.90 -0.24 8.20
CA LEU A 31 2.99 -0.10 7.08
C LEU A 31 3.64 -0.51 5.75
N VAL A 32 2.85 -1.17 4.91
CA VAL A 32 3.12 -1.34 3.48
C VAL A 32 1.92 -0.77 2.72
N TRP A 33 2.17 0.20 1.83
CA TRP A 33 1.09 0.82 1.07
C TRP A 33 0.77 0.03 -0.20
N GLY A 34 -0.39 -0.64 -0.24
CA GLY A 34 -0.88 -1.33 -1.44
C GLY A 34 -1.40 -0.33 -2.48
N MET A 35 -0.91 -0.41 -3.73
CA MET A 35 -1.34 0.44 -4.84
C MET A 35 -1.73 -0.39 -6.05
N ILE A 36 -2.85 -0.03 -6.69
CA ILE A 36 -3.25 -0.61 -7.97
C ILE A 36 -2.78 0.33 -9.08
N VAL A 37 -2.06 -0.20 -10.06
CA VAL A 37 -1.53 0.57 -11.20
C VAL A 37 -2.10 0.07 -12.52
N HIS A 38 -2.18 0.96 -13.52
CA HIS A 38 -2.65 0.64 -14.88
C HIS A 38 -1.76 1.33 -15.93
N ASP A 39 -1.78 0.82 -17.15
CA ASP A 39 -0.99 1.27 -18.29
C ASP A 39 -1.72 2.29 -19.20
N GLY A 40 -2.93 2.74 -18.82
CA GLY A 40 -3.68 3.74 -19.55
C GLY A 40 -3.18 5.17 -19.32
N GLU A 41 -3.65 6.09 -20.16
CA GLU A 41 -3.27 7.52 -20.11
C GLU A 41 -3.97 8.30 -18.99
N GLU A 42 -5.12 7.84 -18.52
CA GLU A 42 -5.87 8.51 -17.46
C GLU A 42 -5.07 8.52 -16.15
N PRO A 43 -4.95 9.66 -15.46
CA PRO A 43 -4.17 9.73 -14.23
C PRO A 43 -4.67 8.77 -13.16
N LYS A 44 -5.99 8.67 -12.99
CA LYS A 44 -6.66 7.87 -11.96
C LYS A 44 -7.97 7.30 -12.47
N ILE A 45 -8.21 6.04 -12.20
CA ILE A 45 -9.46 5.34 -12.52
C ILE A 45 -10.04 4.78 -11.23
N PRO A 46 -11.22 5.23 -10.77
CA PRO A 46 -11.85 4.72 -9.55
C PRO A 46 -12.11 3.22 -9.61
N VAL A 47 -11.89 2.53 -8.50
CA VAL A 47 -12.26 1.12 -8.33
C VAL A 47 -13.65 1.05 -7.71
N GLY A 48 -14.68 0.72 -8.51
CA GLY A 48 -16.06 0.78 -8.07
C GLY A 48 -16.38 -0.07 -6.82
N ALA A 49 -15.69 -1.19 -6.65
CA ALA A 49 -15.86 -2.06 -5.48
C ALA A 49 -15.10 -1.58 -4.22
N LEU A 50 -14.22 -0.58 -4.35
CA LEU A 50 -13.38 -0.06 -3.26
C LEU A 50 -13.49 1.46 -3.21
N PRO A 51 -14.50 2.03 -2.53
CA PRO A 51 -14.68 3.47 -2.45
C PRO A 51 -13.44 4.19 -1.90
N GLY A 52 -12.96 5.22 -2.63
CA GLY A 52 -11.76 5.97 -2.25
C GLY A 52 -10.44 5.36 -2.72
N VAL A 53 -10.48 4.23 -3.44
CA VAL A 53 -9.31 3.61 -4.06
C VAL A 53 -9.33 3.81 -5.56
N ASP A 54 -8.21 4.29 -6.12
CA ASP A 54 -8.03 4.49 -7.55
C ASP A 54 -6.95 3.55 -8.09
N ARG A 55 -7.10 3.16 -9.38
CA ARG A 55 -5.98 2.66 -10.18
C ARG A 55 -5.16 3.87 -10.64
N LEU A 56 -3.86 3.82 -10.43
CA LEU A 56 -2.95 4.93 -10.71
C LEU A 56 -2.18 4.68 -12.01
N SER A 57 -2.04 5.71 -12.83
CA SER A 57 -1.08 5.68 -13.94
C SER A 57 0.36 5.64 -13.39
N VAL A 58 1.34 5.27 -14.23
CA VAL A 58 2.78 5.26 -13.86
C VAL A 58 3.20 6.60 -13.23
N LYS A 59 2.75 7.73 -13.80
CA LYS A 59 3.06 9.06 -13.29
C LYS A 59 2.45 9.34 -11.92
N GLU A 60 1.21 8.92 -11.69
CA GLU A 60 0.55 9.08 -10.39
C GLU A 60 1.13 8.11 -9.34
N ALA A 61 1.55 6.92 -9.74
CA ALA A 61 2.26 5.99 -8.87
C ALA A 61 3.59 6.59 -8.37
N ALA A 62 4.34 7.25 -9.24
CA ALA A 62 5.56 7.98 -8.86
C ALA A 62 5.27 9.11 -7.84
N ARG A 63 4.18 9.87 -8.02
CA ARG A 63 3.74 10.89 -7.04
C ARG A 63 3.33 10.28 -5.71
N ALA A 64 2.64 9.14 -5.77
CA ALA A 64 2.25 8.41 -4.57
C ALA A 64 3.47 7.85 -3.82
N ALA A 65 4.50 7.38 -4.51
CA ALA A 65 5.75 6.96 -3.91
C ALA A 65 6.46 8.11 -3.17
N LYS A 66 6.49 9.30 -3.78
CA LYS A 66 7.01 10.51 -3.11
C LYS A 66 6.21 10.82 -1.84
N ARG A 67 4.89 10.70 -1.89
CA ARG A 67 4.04 10.88 -0.71
C ARG A 67 4.30 9.82 0.37
N ALA A 68 4.54 8.56 -0.01
CA ALA A 68 4.91 7.50 0.94
C ALA A 68 6.20 7.87 1.67
N GLN A 69 7.23 8.34 0.95
CA GLN A 69 8.48 8.83 1.53
C GLN A 69 8.25 9.97 2.52
N ASP A 70 7.43 10.97 2.13
CA ASP A 70 7.12 12.13 2.98
C ASP A 70 6.33 11.74 4.26
N LEU A 71 5.58 10.63 4.22
CA LEU A 71 4.87 10.05 5.35
C LEU A 71 5.68 9.01 6.12
N SER A 72 6.94 8.79 5.75
CA SER A 72 7.82 7.77 6.33
C SER A 72 7.27 6.33 6.22
N ILE A 73 6.47 6.04 5.18
CA ILE A 73 6.03 4.67 4.88
C ILE A 73 7.16 3.95 4.15
N PRO A 74 7.71 2.86 4.70
CA PRO A 74 8.97 2.28 4.19
C PRO A 74 8.82 1.49 2.90
N ALA A 75 7.62 0.98 2.58
CA ALA A 75 7.45 0.10 1.43
C ALA A 75 6.09 0.25 0.74
N ILE A 76 6.07 -0.07 -0.56
CA ILE A 76 4.88 -0.07 -1.40
C ILE A 76 4.72 -1.44 -2.07
N ALA A 77 3.51 -2.01 -2.03
CA ALA A 77 3.14 -3.18 -2.80
C ALA A 77 2.34 -2.76 -4.05
N ILE A 78 2.83 -3.13 -5.24
CA ILE A 78 2.23 -2.73 -6.52
C ILE A 78 1.40 -3.88 -7.07
N PHE A 79 0.15 -3.61 -7.42
CA PHE A 79 -0.78 -4.56 -8.03
C PHE A 79 -1.16 -4.08 -9.44
N PRO A 80 -0.73 -4.76 -10.52
CA PRO A 80 -1.03 -4.32 -11.87
C PRO A 80 -2.46 -4.68 -12.28
N HIS A 81 -3.16 -3.70 -12.83
CA HIS A 81 -4.36 -3.92 -13.63
C HIS A 81 -3.97 -3.96 -15.10
N ILE A 82 -3.81 -5.16 -15.63
CA ILE A 82 -3.35 -5.42 -17.00
C ILE A 82 -4.55 -5.73 -17.90
N ASP A 83 -4.53 -5.22 -19.13
CA ASP A 83 -5.51 -5.57 -20.16
C ASP A 83 -5.60 -7.12 -20.30
N PRO A 84 -6.82 -7.70 -20.23
CA PRO A 84 -7.02 -9.13 -20.44
C PRO A 84 -6.40 -9.67 -21.73
N ALA A 85 -6.31 -8.87 -22.79
CA ALA A 85 -5.69 -9.24 -24.06
C ALA A 85 -4.17 -9.53 -23.94
N LYS A 86 -3.50 -9.03 -22.91
CA LYS A 86 -2.08 -9.27 -22.61
C LYS A 86 -1.87 -10.48 -21.69
N LYS A 87 -2.94 -11.15 -21.27
CA LYS A 87 -2.85 -12.31 -20.37
C LYS A 87 -2.88 -13.59 -21.19
N ASP A 88 -1.96 -14.50 -20.89
CA ASP A 88 -1.89 -15.83 -21.47
C ASP A 88 -1.63 -16.89 -20.39
N ASP A 89 -1.72 -18.17 -20.77
CA ASP A 89 -1.56 -19.31 -19.86
C ASP A 89 -0.13 -19.43 -19.29
N THR A 90 0.83 -18.75 -19.89
CA THR A 90 2.24 -18.77 -19.48
C THR A 90 2.65 -17.57 -18.64
N GLY A 91 1.77 -16.55 -18.54
CA GLY A 91 2.05 -15.31 -17.83
C GLY A 91 3.18 -14.49 -18.46
N SER A 92 3.30 -14.53 -19.81
CA SER A 92 4.41 -13.92 -20.54
C SER A 92 4.59 -12.42 -20.27
N GLU A 93 3.51 -11.67 -20.02
CA GLU A 93 3.60 -10.24 -19.69
C GLU A 93 4.36 -9.98 -18.38
N ALA A 94 4.38 -10.94 -17.45
CA ALA A 94 5.17 -10.81 -16.22
C ALA A 94 6.69 -10.82 -16.46
N LEU A 95 7.12 -11.34 -17.60
CA LEU A 95 8.53 -11.39 -18.02
C LEU A 95 8.90 -10.23 -18.95
N ASN A 96 7.95 -9.39 -19.31
CA ASN A 96 8.18 -8.25 -20.20
C ASN A 96 8.98 -7.15 -19.48
N PRO A 97 10.26 -6.89 -19.86
CA PRO A 97 11.08 -5.88 -19.20
C PRO A 97 10.57 -4.45 -19.39
N ASP A 98 9.75 -4.22 -20.43
CA ASP A 98 9.13 -2.94 -20.75
C ASP A 98 7.66 -2.90 -20.31
N GLY A 99 7.23 -3.88 -19.51
CA GLY A 99 5.87 -3.99 -18.99
C GLY A 99 5.55 -2.93 -17.93
N LEU A 100 4.27 -2.87 -17.54
CA LEU A 100 3.76 -1.88 -16.58
C LEU A 100 4.54 -1.87 -15.26
N ILE A 101 4.84 -3.04 -14.70
CA ILE A 101 5.50 -3.14 -13.37
C ILE A 101 6.94 -2.61 -13.41
N PRO A 102 7.83 -3.03 -14.33
CA PRO A 102 9.16 -2.44 -14.44
C PRO A 102 9.14 -0.93 -14.65
N GLN A 103 8.22 -0.42 -15.50
CA GLN A 103 8.06 1.03 -15.70
C GLN A 103 7.64 1.75 -14.41
N CYS A 104 6.67 1.20 -13.66
CA CYS A 104 6.25 1.76 -12.38
C CYS A 104 7.39 1.76 -11.37
N ILE A 105 8.08 0.64 -11.20
CA ILE A 105 9.20 0.52 -10.25
C ILE A 105 10.27 1.57 -10.56
N LYS A 106 10.67 1.69 -11.82
CA LYS A 106 11.65 2.70 -12.23
C LYS A 106 11.19 4.11 -11.88
N ALA A 107 9.98 4.50 -12.30
CA ALA A 107 9.46 5.83 -12.05
C ALA A 107 9.29 6.14 -10.55
N MET A 108 8.88 5.15 -9.76
CA MET A 108 8.72 5.29 -8.31
C MET A 108 10.07 5.39 -7.60
N LYS A 109 11.08 4.59 -8.01
CA LYS A 109 12.43 4.66 -7.46
C LYS A 109 13.14 5.96 -7.83
N ASP A 110 12.92 6.49 -9.03
CA ASP A 110 13.45 7.80 -9.43
C ASP A 110 12.83 8.93 -8.58
N ALA A 111 11.55 8.82 -8.19
CA ALA A 111 10.86 9.82 -7.37
C ALA A 111 11.09 9.68 -5.87
N ALA A 112 11.31 8.46 -5.38
CA ALA A 112 11.42 8.12 -3.96
C ALA A 112 12.40 6.95 -3.76
N PRO A 113 13.72 7.19 -3.86
CA PRO A 113 14.74 6.14 -3.83
C PRO A 113 14.78 5.36 -2.52
N ASP A 114 14.37 5.98 -1.40
CA ASP A 114 14.42 5.39 -0.07
C ASP A 114 13.21 4.51 0.28
N VAL A 115 12.19 4.45 -0.60
CA VAL A 115 11.00 3.60 -0.41
C VAL A 115 11.21 2.25 -1.09
N GLY A 116 10.98 1.17 -0.35
CA GLY A 116 11.05 -0.20 -0.83
C GLY A 116 9.85 -0.65 -1.67
#